data_1101027e857490cae4d9972a22ae8862
#
_entry.id   1101027e857490cae4d9972a22ae8862
#
_cell.length_a   1.000
_cell.length_b   1.000
_cell.length_c   1.000
_cell.angle_alpha   90.00
_cell.angle_beta   90.00
_cell.angle_gamma   90.00
#
_symmetry.space_group_name_H-M   'P 1'
#
loop_
_entity.id
_entity.type
_entity.pdbx_description
1 polymer ?
#
loop_
_entity_poly.entity_id
_entity_poly.type
_entity_poly.pdbx_seq_one_letter_code
_entity_poly.pdbx_strand_id
1 'polypeptide(L)'
;MTKVVIYARVSTQGQDYDRQLAELRAYANKMGYEIMREFSEKVSGAKVVAERQALTELLSFVETHKVDKVLIYECSRLSRRAIDFLQVTETLTALKICVYIHQNGLETLLPNGKPNPIAQLVMGILAQFNSMERSLIRSRMESGYNHYRQRGGTVGRKVGYRKSDEQMREQYAKELQLLKNGLSLRNVVAITRTSIGTLQKIKKMQI
;
A
#
# COMPACT_ATOMS: atom_id res chain seq x y z
N MET A 1 -8.15 -11.48 30.08
CA MET A 1 -8.48 -10.28 29.28
C MET A 1 -8.07 -10.60 27.84
N THR A 2 -8.95 -10.37 26.87
CA THR A 2 -8.65 -10.65 25.46
C THR A 2 -7.63 -9.66 24.94
N LYS A 3 -6.52 -10.16 24.44
CA LYS A 3 -5.41 -9.36 23.90
C LYS A 3 -5.58 -9.10 22.42
N VAL A 4 -5.60 -7.82 22.05
CA VAL A 4 -5.86 -7.44 20.67
C VAL A 4 -4.75 -6.55 20.11
N VAL A 5 -4.59 -6.60 18.80
CA VAL A 5 -3.80 -5.63 18.03
C VAL A 5 -4.72 -4.93 17.04
N ILE A 6 -4.44 -3.66 16.78
CA ILE A 6 -5.17 -2.87 15.78
C ILE A 6 -4.29 -2.73 14.54
N TYR A 7 -4.88 -2.94 13.36
CA TYR A 7 -4.22 -2.66 12.11
C TYR A 7 -5.03 -1.66 11.29
N ALA A 8 -4.37 -0.58 10.90
CA ALA A 8 -4.96 0.48 10.10
C ALA A 8 -4.07 0.82 8.88
N ARG A 9 -4.72 1.03 7.73
CA ARG A 9 -4.04 1.43 6.51
C ARG A 9 -4.75 2.62 5.89
N VAL A 10 -4.00 3.64 5.54
CA VAL A 10 -4.52 4.83 4.85
C VAL A 10 -3.92 4.99 3.47
N SER A 11 -4.71 5.56 2.56
CA SER A 11 -4.22 6.24 1.37
C SER A 11 -3.81 7.66 1.76
N THR A 12 -3.20 8.41 0.86
CA THR A 12 -2.59 9.74 1.08
C THR A 12 -3.47 10.86 1.69
N GLN A 13 -4.77 10.64 1.94
CA GLN A 13 -5.66 11.63 2.57
C GLN A 13 -5.91 11.26 4.04
N GLY A 14 -5.42 12.10 4.96
CA GLY A 14 -5.28 11.80 6.39
C GLY A 14 -6.56 11.79 7.24
N GLN A 15 -7.69 12.34 6.79
CA GLN A 15 -8.88 12.51 7.64
C GLN A 15 -9.61 11.21 8.03
N ASP A 16 -9.49 10.16 7.23
CA ASP A 16 -10.19 8.88 7.46
C ASP A 16 -9.44 7.95 8.43
N TYR A 17 -8.17 8.23 8.70
CA TYR A 17 -7.29 7.42 9.54
C TYR A 17 -7.60 7.55 11.02
N ASP A 18 -7.65 8.77 11.53
CA ASP A 18 -7.87 9.03 12.95
C ASP A 18 -9.25 8.56 13.38
N ARG A 19 -10.27 8.71 12.51
CA ARG A 19 -11.61 8.20 12.74
C ARG A 19 -11.62 6.68 12.87
N GLN A 20 -11.00 5.95 11.95
CA GLN A 20 -10.96 4.48 11.97
C GLN A 20 -10.27 3.96 13.23
N LEU A 21 -9.12 4.54 13.61
CA LEU A 21 -8.44 4.17 14.84
C LEU A 21 -9.29 4.48 16.08
N ALA A 22 -9.95 5.66 16.14
CA ALA A 22 -10.81 6.04 17.24
C ALA A 22 -11.98 5.06 17.42
N GLU A 23 -12.62 4.65 16.31
CA GLU A 23 -13.72 3.68 16.35
C GLU A 23 -13.24 2.28 16.81
N LEU A 24 -12.07 1.82 16.33
CA LEU A 24 -11.50 0.53 16.75
C LEU A 24 -11.06 0.54 18.22
N ARG A 25 -10.47 1.64 18.70
CA ARG A 25 -10.13 1.83 20.13
C ARG A 25 -11.39 1.86 21.01
N ALA A 26 -12.41 2.60 20.58
CA ALA A 26 -13.68 2.67 21.29
C ALA A 26 -14.34 1.28 21.39
N TYR A 27 -14.30 0.52 20.30
CA TYR A 27 -14.78 -0.86 20.28
C TYR A 27 -14.00 -1.76 21.25
N ALA A 28 -12.66 -1.72 21.20
CA ALA A 28 -11.80 -2.51 22.07
C ALA A 28 -12.08 -2.18 23.56
N ASN A 29 -12.20 -0.89 23.90
CA ASN A 29 -12.53 -0.45 25.26
C ASN A 29 -13.92 -0.92 25.68
N LYS A 30 -14.94 -0.79 24.83
CA LYS A 30 -16.31 -1.27 25.11
C LYS A 30 -16.34 -2.77 25.39
N MET A 31 -15.54 -3.55 24.69
CA MET A 31 -15.45 -5.01 24.85
C MET A 31 -14.51 -5.43 26.00
N GLY A 32 -13.85 -4.50 26.66
CA GLY A 32 -12.88 -4.80 27.74
C GLY A 32 -11.62 -5.49 27.23
N TYR A 33 -11.19 -5.20 25.99
CA TYR A 33 -9.99 -5.79 25.39
C TYR A 33 -8.74 -5.00 25.80
N GLU A 34 -7.61 -5.70 25.88
CA GLU A 34 -6.28 -5.12 26.05
C GLU A 34 -5.64 -4.87 24.70
N ILE A 35 -5.44 -3.61 24.33
CA ILE A 35 -4.74 -3.25 23.09
C ILE A 35 -3.23 -3.36 23.33
N MET A 36 -2.60 -4.38 22.77
CA MET A 36 -1.17 -4.62 22.93
C MET A 36 -0.34 -3.70 22.04
N ARG A 37 -0.76 -3.51 20.78
CA ARG A 37 -0.04 -2.68 19.81
C ARG A 37 -0.95 -2.25 18.67
N GLU A 38 -0.64 -1.09 18.09
CA GLU A 38 -1.26 -0.59 16.88
C GLU A 38 -0.25 -0.56 15.75
N PHE A 39 -0.65 -1.09 14.61
CA PHE A 39 0.14 -1.10 13.38
C PHE A 39 -0.53 -0.24 12.34
N SER A 40 0.23 0.68 11.76
CA SER A 40 -0.34 1.62 10.79
C SER A 40 0.62 1.92 9.65
N GLU A 41 0.08 2.07 8.45
CA GLU A 41 0.88 2.40 7.28
C GLU A 41 0.15 3.30 6.28
N LYS A 42 0.93 4.17 5.61
CA LYS A 42 0.45 5.05 4.53
C LYS A 42 0.88 4.46 3.19
N VAL A 43 0.15 3.47 2.70
CA VAL A 43 0.47 2.82 1.42
C VAL A 43 -0.77 2.47 0.63
N SER A 44 -0.62 2.36 -0.69
CA SER A 44 -1.69 1.84 -1.54
C SER A 44 -2.00 0.39 -1.17
N GLY A 45 -3.29 0.07 -0.98
CA GLY A 45 -3.72 -1.32 -0.74
C GLY A 45 -3.54 -2.24 -1.96
N ALA A 46 -2.99 -1.73 -3.08
CA ALA A 46 -2.64 -2.53 -4.25
C ALA A 46 -1.23 -3.14 -4.16
N LYS A 47 -0.39 -2.67 -3.23
CA LYS A 47 0.92 -3.26 -2.98
C LYS A 47 0.79 -4.67 -2.42
N VAL A 48 1.70 -5.55 -2.82
CA VAL A 48 1.79 -6.90 -2.26
C VAL A 48 2.17 -6.87 -0.78
N VAL A 49 1.82 -7.93 -0.04
CA VAL A 49 2.05 -8.01 1.41
C VAL A 49 3.51 -7.73 1.80
N ALA A 50 4.46 -8.28 1.05
CA ALA A 50 5.90 -8.11 1.30
C ALA A 50 6.41 -6.65 1.20
N GLU A 51 5.67 -5.77 0.52
CA GLU A 51 6.00 -4.33 0.42
C GLU A 51 5.29 -3.49 1.49
N ARG A 52 4.56 -4.14 2.40
CA ARG A 52 3.74 -3.51 3.43
C ARG A 52 4.36 -3.74 4.80
N GLN A 53 5.24 -2.81 5.17
CA GLN A 53 6.06 -2.94 6.37
C GLN A 53 5.23 -3.17 7.63
N ALA A 54 4.19 -2.37 7.89
CA ALA A 54 3.39 -2.52 9.10
C ALA A 54 2.58 -3.83 9.14
N LEU A 55 2.15 -4.34 7.98
CA LEU A 55 1.49 -5.65 7.93
C LEU A 55 2.49 -6.78 8.21
N THR A 56 3.69 -6.70 7.65
CA THR A 56 4.76 -7.67 7.90
C THR A 56 5.18 -7.66 9.38
N GLU A 57 5.32 -6.47 9.98
CA GLU A 57 5.59 -6.32 11.41
C GLU A 57 4.46 -6.90 12.27
N LEU A 58 3.19 -6.70 11.90
CA LEU A 58 2.04 -7.30 12.59
C LEU A 58 2.13 -8.82 12.54
N LEU A 59 2.36 -9.42 11.37
CA LEU A 59 2.45 -10.88 11.22
C LEU A 59 3.59 -11.44 12.08
N SER A 60 4.76 -10.83 12.07
CA SER A 60 5.88 -11.23 12.93
C SER A 60 5.58 -11.04 14.42
N PHE A 61 4.85 -9.98 14.78
CA PHE A 61 4.47 -9.72 16.17
C PHE A 61 3.53 -10.79 16.71
N VAL A 62 2.52 -11.18 15.94
CA VAL A 62 1.54 -12.19 16.38
C VAL A 62 2.11 -13.62 16.45
N GLU A 63 3.21 -13.89 15.74
CA GLU A 63 3.95 -15.15 15.87
C GLU A 63 4.72 -15.26 17.19
N THR A 64 5.17 -14.13 17.74
CA THR A 64 6.02 -14.07 18.95
C THR A 64 5.27 -13.67 20.21
N HIS A 65 4.07 -13.11 20.09
CA HIS A 65 3.26 -12.63 21.20
C HIS A 65 1.89 -13.33 21.21
N LYS A 66 1.38 -13.59 22.39
CA LYS A 66 0.03 -14.13 22.54
C LYS A 66 -1.01 -13.05 22.22
N VAL A 67 -1.55 -13.09 21.01
CA VAL A 67 -2.62 -12.21 20.53
C VAL A 67 -3.86 -13.06 20.26
N ASP A 68 -5.01 -12.60 20.73
CA ASP A 68 -6.28 -13.30 20.52
C ASP A 68 -7.02 -12.80 19.27
N LYS A 69 -6.94 -11.47 19.00
CA LYS A 69 -7.64 -10.86 17.85
C LYS A 69 -6.82 -9.76 17.18
N VAL A 70 -7.02 -9.66 15.87
CA VAL A 70 -6.60 -8.51 15.05
C VAL A 70 -7.85 -7.72 14.68
N LEU A 71 -7.91 -6.45 15.08
CA LEU A 71 -9.00 -5.55 14.74
C LEU A 71 -8.67 -4.73 13.51
N ILE A 72 -9.53 -4.77 12.50
CA ILE A 72 -9.44 -3.97 11.28
C ILE A 72 -10.76 -3.24 11.04
N TYR A 73 -10.70 -2.10 10.40
CA TYR A 73 -11.91 -1.34 10.09
C TYR A 73 -12.75 -2.00 9.00
N GLU A 74 -12.12 -2.31 7.85
CA GLU A 74 -12.74 -2.97 6.70
C GLU A 74 -11.75 -3.91 6.00
N CYS A 75 -12.25 -4.85 5.20
CA CYS A 75 -11.43 -5.83 4.48
C CYS A 75 -10.34 -5.19 3.61
N SER A 76 -10.66 -4.06 2.96
CA SER A 76 -9.74 -3.36 2.07
C SER A 76 -8.50 -2.81 2.79
N ARG A 77 -8.53 -2.67 4.13
CA ARG A 77 -7.37 -2.25 4.93
C ARG A 77 -6.32 -3.36 4.95
N LEU A 78 -6.75 -4.59 5.11
CA LEU A 78 -5.82 -5.73 5.10
C LEU A 78 -5.25 -5.97 3.69
N SER A 79 -6.09 -6.04 2.67
CA SER A 79 -5.67 -6.00 1.26
C SER A 79 -6.82 -5.60 0.34
N ARG A 80 -6.48 -4.94 -0.78
CA ARG A 80 -7.41 -4.73 -1.89
C ARG A 80 -7.39 -5.89 -2.90
N ARG A 81 -6.40 -6.77 -2.84
CA ARG A 81 -6.36 -7.99 -3.64
C ARG A 81 -7.05 -9.09 -2.85
N ALA A 82 -8.07 -9.71 -3.44
CA ALA A 82 -8.83 -10.78 -2.79
C ALA A 82 -7.92 -11.91 -2.31
N ILE A 83 -6.98 -12.33 -3.15
CA ILE A 83 -6.07 -13.43 -2.85
C ILE A 83 -5.18 -13.13 -1.63
N ASP A 84 -4.60 -11.93 -1.55
CA ASP A 84 -3.75 -11.53 -0.43
C ASP A 84 -4.56 -11.43 0.88
N PHE A 85 -5.80 -10.90 0.78
CA PHE A 85 -6.70 -10.80 1.93
C PHE A 85 -7.02 -12.20 2.50
N LEU A 86 -7.43 -13.13 1.65
CA LEU A 86 -7.72 -14.48 2.06
C LEU A 86 -6.49 -15.17 2.64
N GLN A 87 -5.33 -15.02 2.01
CA GLN A 87 -4.08 -15.62 2.47
C GLN A 87 -3.66 -15.11 3.86
N VAL A 88 -3.75 -13.79 4.11
CA VAL A 88 -3.44 -13.21 5.43
C VAL A 88 -4.45 -13.66 6.49
N THR A 89 -5.74 -13.68 6.16
CA THR A 89 -6.78 -14.14 7.11
C THR A 89 -6.65 -15.63 7.40
N GLU A 90 -6.28 -16.46 6.43
CA GLU A 90 -6.02 -17.89 6.61
C GLU A 90 -4.79 -18.11 7.51
N THR A 91 -3.70 -17.38 7.29
CA THR A 91 -2.50 -17.43 8.14
C THR A 91 -2.84 -17.10 9.60
N LEU A 92 -3.58 -16.02 9.84
CA LEU A 92 -3.99 -15.63 11.20
C LEU A 92 -4.94 -16.67 11.84
N THR A 93 -5.86 -17.19 11.05
CA THR A 93 -6.81 -18.24 11.50
C THR A 93 -6.08 -19.54 11.86
N ALA A 94 -5.05 -19.94 11.10
CA ALA A 94 -4.22 -21.09 11.41
C ALA A 94 -3.47 -20.93 12.74
N LEU A 95 -3.07 -19.70 13.09
CA LEU A 95 -2.51 -19.35 14.39
C LEU A 95 -3.58 -19.19 15.50
N LYS A 96 -4.86 -19.49 15.20
CA LYS A 96 -6.02 -19.30 16.08
C LYS A 96 -6.25 -17.86 16.50
N ILE A 97 -5.83 -16.91 15.69
CA ILE A 97 -6.04 -15.48 15.89
C ILE A 97 -7.25 -15.04 15.09
N CYS A 98 -8.24 -14.49 15.78
CA CYS A 98 -9.47 -14.01 15.17
C CYS A 98 -9.23 -12.66 14.48
N VAL A 99 -9.62 -12.51 13.21
CA VAL A 99 -9.71 -11.20 12.57
C VAL A 99 -11.13 -10.68 12.74
N TYR A 100 -11.25 -9.51 13.36
CA TYR A 100 -12.52 -8.79 13.51
C TYR A 100 -12.57 -7.62 12.54
N ILE A 101 -13.62 -7.58 11.72
CA ILE A 101 -13.89 -6.54 10.73
C ILE A 101 -15.00 -5.65 11.26
N HIS A 102 -14.63 -4.46 11.69
CA HIS A 102 -15.52 -3.53 12.41
C HIS A 102 -16.74 -3.12 11.59
N GLN A 103 -16.54 -2.75 10.33
CA GLN A 103 -17.61 -2.26 9.45
C GLN A 103 -18.76 -3.27 9.27
N ASN A 104 -18.47 -4.55 9.29
CA ASN A 104 -19.45 -5.61 9.05
C ASN A 104 -19.77 -6.43 10.32
N GLY A 105 -19.10 -6.17 11.44
CA GLY A 105 -19.25 -6.95 12.67
C GLY A 105 -18.86 -8.42 12.51
N LEU A 106 -17.94 -8.73 11.59
CA LEU A 106 -17.58 -10.11 11.24
C LEU A 106 -16.32 -10.56 11.97
N GLU A 107 -16.37 -11.78 12.49
CA GLU A 107 -15.25 -12.49 13.11
C GLU A 107 -14.89 -13.74 12.30
N THR A 108 -13.58 -13.94 12.04
CA THR A 108 -13.10 -15.11 11.28
C THR A 108 -13.17 -16.40 12.06
N LEU A 109 -13.21 -16.33 13.39
CA LEU A 109 -13.35 -17.48 14.28
C LEU A 109 -14.64 -17.39 15.08
N LEU A 110 -15.26 -18.53 15.32
CA LEU A 110 -16.35 -18.69 16.29
C LEU A 110 -15.83 -18.71 17.74
N PRO A 111 -16.68 -18.53 18.76
CA PRO A 111 -16.27 -18.59 20.16
C PRO A 111 -15.58 -19.90 20.56
N ASN A 112 -15.86 -20.98 19.87
CA ASN A 112 -15.21 -22.28 20.06
C ASN A 112 -13.85 -22.42 19.39
N GLY A 113 -13.32 -21.34 18.78
CA GLY A 113 -12.04 -21.32 18.07
C GLY A 113 -12.04 -21.96 16.68
N LYS A 114 -13.20 -22.43 16.19
CA LYS A 114 -13.32 -22.97 14.83
C LYS A 114 -13.50 -21.83 13.81
N PRO A 115 -13.04 -22.01 12.57
CA PRO A 115 -13.30 -21.06 11.49
C PRO A 115 -14.81 -20.79 11.34
N ASN A 116 -15.17 -19.54 11.16
CA ASN A 116 -16.55 -19.11 10.93
C ASN A 116 -16.88 -19.21 9.42
N PRO A 117 -17.70 -20.20 9.00
CA PRO A 117 -17.99 -20.40 7.57
C PRO A 117 -18.72 -19.22 6.94
N ILE A 118 -19.60 -18.57 7.70
CA ILE A 118 -20.37 -17.40 7.22
C ILE A 118 -19.39 -16.22 6.98
N ALA A 119 -18.48 -15.97 7.91
CA ALA A 119 -17.47 -14.94 7.73
C ALA A 119 -16.57 -15.23 6.53
N GLN A 120 -16.13 -16.47 6.35
CA GLN A 120 -15.32 -16.88 5.18
C GLN A 120 -16.06 -16.60 3.86
N LEU A 121 -17.33 -16.98 3.76
CA LEU A 121 -18.15 -16.72 2.57
C LEU A 121 -18.32 -15.23 2.33
N VAL A 122 -18.74 -14.47 3.34
CA VAL A 122 -18.97 -13.01 3.22
C VAL A 122 -17.67 -12.29 2.88
N MET A 123 -16.54 -12.63 3.51
CA MET A 123 -15.25 -12.04 3.21
C MET A 123 -14.77 -12.36 1.79
N GLY A 124 -15.00 -13.57 1.32
CA GLY A 124 -14.73 -13.97 -0.07
C GLY A 124 -15.52 -13.12 -1.06
N ILE A 125 -16.81 -12.93 -0.82
CA ILE A 125 -17.70 -12.08 -1.64
C ILE A 125 -17.22 -10.62 -1.61
N LEU A 126 -16.97 -10.05 -0.44
CA LEU A 126 -16.49 -8.65 -0.29
C LEU A 126 -15.15 -8.43 -0.99
N ALA A 127 -14.24 -9.39 -0.91
CA ALA A 127 -12.97 -9.35 -1.61
C ALA A 127 -13.16 -9.33 -3.14
N GLN A 128 -14.11 -10.11 -3.67
CA GLN A 128 -14.46 -10.10 -5.10
C GLN A 128 -15.09 -8.79 -5.53
N PHE A 129 -16.02 -8.23 -4.76
CA PHE A 129 -16.61 -6.91 -5.05
C PHE A 129 -15.54 -5.81 -5.13
N ASN A 130 -14.62 -5.76 -4.18
CA ASN A 130 -13.50 -4.81 -4.21
C ASN A 130 -12.61 -4.97 -5.45
N SER A 131 -12.45 -6.19 -5.96
CA SER A 131 -11.75 -6.49 -7.20
C SER A 131 -12.52 -6.01 -8.43
N MET A 132 -13.83 -6.27 -8.47
CA MET A 132 -14.72 -5.85 -9.56
C MET A 132 -14.81 -4.32 -9.68
N GLU A 133 -14.97 -3.60 -8.56
CA GLU A 133 -15.02 -2.14 -8.56
C GLU A 133 -13.77 -1.54 -9.22
N ARG A 134 -12.59 -2.06 -8.90
CA ARG A 134 -11.32 -1.61 -9.51
C ARG A 134 -11.27 -1.91 -11.00
N SER A 135 -11.79 -3.06 -11.43
CA SER A 135 -11.89 -3.43 -12.85
C SER A 135 -12.81 -2.46 -13.60
N LEU A 136 -13.97 -2.12 -13.01
CA LEU A 136 -14.91 -1.15 -13.59
C LEU A 136 -14.30 0.26 -13.68
N ILE A 137 -13.60 0.72 -12.64
CA ILE A 137 -12.90 2.01 -12.68
C ILE A 137 -11.86 2.01 -13.79
N ARG A 138 -11.04 0.95 -13.90
CA ARG A 138 -10.04 0.82 -14.97
C ARG A 138 -10.66 0.83 -16.35
N SER A 139 -11.73 0.07 -16.57
CA SER A 139 -12.47 0.03 -17.83
C SER A 139 -13.03 1.41 -18.22
N ARG A 140 -13.60 2.14 -17.26
CA ARG A 140 -14.08 3.51 -17.49
C ARG A 140 -12.94 4.47 -17.85
N MET A 141 -11.80 4.37 -17.16
CA MET A 141 -10.61 5.17 -17.48
C MET A 141 -10.07 4.85 -18.88
N GLU A 142 -10.02 3.57 -19.24
CA GLU A 142 -9.56 3.13 -20.56
C GLU A 142 -10.50 3.59 -21.68
N SER A 143 -11.81 3.49 -21.48
CA SER A 143 -12.82 4.02 -22.39
C SER A 143 -12.67 5.54 -22.56
N GLY A 144 -12.55 6.28 -21.46
CA GLY A 144 -12.32 7.73 -21.49
C GLY A 144 -11.03 8.11 -22.20
N TYR A 145 -9.96 7.35 -21.97
CA TYR A 145 -8.67 7.51 -22.63
C TYR A 145 -8.76 7.30 -24.14
N ASN A 146 -9.43 6.21 -24.57
CA ASN A 146 -9.61 5.89 -25.99
C ASN A 146 -10.45 6.97 -26.69
N HIS A 147 -11.52 7.42 -26.07
CA HIS A 147 -12.34 8.51 -26.58
C HIS A 147 -11.56 9.83 -26.70
N TYR A 148 -10.70 10.17 -25.72
CA TYR A 148 -9.83 11.33 -25.80
C TYR A 148 -8.83 11.23 -26.96
N ARG A 149 -8.22 10.05 -27.17
CA ARG A 149 -7.32 9.80 -28.33
C ARG A 149 -8.02 9.89 -29.67
N GLN A 150 -9.25 9.36 -29.80
CA GLN A 150 -10.04 9.43 -31.02
C GLN A 150 -10.36 10.88 -31.45
N ARG A 151 -10.45 11.79 -30.47
CA ARG A 151 -10.62 13.24 -30.70
C ARG A 151 -9.30 13.97 -30.97
N GLY A 152 -8.21 13.26 -31.23
CA GLY A 152 -6.90 13.86 -31.50
C GLY A 152 -6.13 14.26 -30.24
N GLY A 153 -6.62 13.90 -29.06
CA GLY A 153 -5.93 14.13 -27.81
C GLY A 153 -4.62 13.32 -27.72
N THR A 154 -3.56 13.97 -27.25
CA THR A 154 -2.27 13.34 -27.01
C THR A 154 -2.05 13.12 -25.52
N VAL A 155 -1.68 11.89 -25.15
CA VAL A 155 -1.39 11.52 -23.77
C VAL A 155 0.09 11.24 -23.61
N GLY A 156 0.62 11.62 -22.46
CA GLY A 156 2.04 11.50 -22.18
C GLY A 156 2.78 12.81 -22.40
N ARG A 157 4.08 12.69 -22.59
CA ARG A 157 4.95 13.84 -22.78
C ARG A 157 4.66 14.49 -24.14
N LYS A 158 4.43 15.81 -24.16
CA LYS A 158 4.22 16.55 -25.42
C LYS A 158 5.39 16.30 -26.38
N VAL A 159 5.08 16.08 -27.67
CA VAL A 159 6.11 15.94 -28.71
C VAL A 159 7.00 17.17 -28.69
N GLY A 160 8.31 16.98 -28.69
CA GLY A 160 9.29 18.08 -28.64
C GLY A 160 9.54 18.68 -27.24
N TYR A 161 8.81 18.26 -26.19
CA TYR A 161 9.11 18.75 -24.85
C TYR A 161 10.51 18.28 -24.42
N ARG A 162 11.38 19.22 -24.13
CA ARG A 162 12.68 19.00 -23.49
C ARG A 162 12.71 19.82 -22.20
N LYS A 163 13.30 19.26 -21.15
CA LYS A 163 13.58 20.06 -19.95
C LYS A 163 14.52 21.20 -20.32
N SER A 164 14.30 22.39 -19.76
CA SER A 164 15.24 23.50 -19.93
C SER A 164 16.62 23.12 -19.33
N ASP A 165 17.66 23.80 -19.78
CA ASP A 165 19.01 23.56 -19.27
C ASP A 165 19.10 23.87 -17.77
N GLU A 166 18.34 24.85 -17.28
CA GLU A 166 18.22 25.17 -15.85
C GLU A 166 17.62 24.01 -15.07
N GLN A 167 16.49 23.48 -15.53
CA GLN A 167 15.86 22.31 -14.90
C GLN A 167 16.75 21.07 -14.92
N MET A 168 17.55 20.89 -15.98
CA MET A 168 18.51 19.82 -16.06
C MET A 168 19.69 20.01 -15.09
N ARG A 169 20.20 21.23 -14.96
CA ARG A 169 21.26 21.58 -13.99
C ARG A 169 20.82 21.37 -12.55
N GLU A 170 19.61 21.79 -12.22
CA GLU A 170 19.04 21.62 -10.89
C GLU A 170 18.84 20.13 -10.56
N GLN A 171 18.21 19.39 -11.46
CA GLN A 171 17.92 17.96 -11.27
C GLN A 171 19.18 17.10 -11.15
N TYR A 172 20.25 17.45 -11.88
CA TYR A 172 21.49 16.66 -11.94
C TYR A 172 22.67 17.42 -11.32
N ALA A 173 22.41 18.27 -10.32
CA ALA A 173 23.42 19.09 -9.65
C ALA A 173 24.57 18.23 -9.06
N LYS A 174 24.22 17.07 -8.47
CA LYS A 174 25.18 16.14 -7.89
C LYS A 174 26.11 15.53 -8.97
N GLU A 175 25.53 15.07 -10.08
CA GLU A 175 26.28 14.51 -11.21
C GLU A 175 27.20 15.55 -11.84
N LEU A 176 26.71 16.78 -12.00
CA LEU A 176 27.49 17.89 -12.51
C LEU A 176 28.69 18.20 -11.59
N GLN A 177 28.50 18.18 -10.30
CA GLN A 177 29.58 18.40 -9.34
C GLN A 177 30.64 17.27 -9.41
N LEU A 178 30.22 16.00 -9.51
CA LEU A 178 31.13 14.87 -9.66
C LEU A 178 31.94 14.95 -10.98
N LEU A 179 31.29 15.37 -12.07
CA LEU A 179 31.96 15.58 -13.36
C LEU A 179 32.95 16.74 -13.31
N LYS A 180 32.61 17.85 -12.62
CA LYS A 180 33.53 18.98 -12.37
C LYS A 180 34.75 18.58 -11.56
N ASN A 181 34.57 17.65 -10.61
CA ASN A 181 35.65 17.10 -9.82
C ASN A 181 36.54 16.10 -10.59
N GLY A 182 36.36 15.96 -11.91
CA GLY A 182 37.21 15.14 -12.76
C GLY A 182 36.84 13.66 -12.82
N LEU A 183 35.73 13.22 -12.22
CA LEU A 183 35.34 11.82 -12.28
C LEU A 183 34.95 11.43 -13.71
N SER A 184 35.33 10.18 -14.10
CA SER A 184 34.93 9.63 -15.38
C SER A 184 33.40 9.38 -15.44
N LEU A 185 32.82 9.45 -16.65
CA LEU A 185 31.39 9.13 -16.83
C LEU A 185 31.00 7.78 -16.24
N ARG A 186 31.87 6.77 -16.36
CA ARG A 186 31.60 5.42 -15.81
C ARG A 186 31.55 5.43 -14.28
N ASN A 187 32.44 6.18 -13.61
CA ASN A 187 32.44 6.31 -12.16
C ASN A 187 31.19 7.06 -11.67
N VAL A 188 30.78 8.11 -12.37
CA VAL A 188 29.54 8.85 -12.03
C VAL A 188 28.31 7.95 -12.19
N VAL A 189 28.23 7.12 -13.24
CA VAL A 189 27.17 6.12 -13.39
C VAL A 189 27.14 5.16 -12.21
N ALA A 190 28.30 4.65 -11.77
CA ALA A 190 28.38 3.72 -10.65
C ALA A 190 27.87 4.35 -9.34
N ILE A 191 28.14 5.63 -9.12
CA ILE A 191 27.74 6.37 -7.91
C ILE A 191 26.26 6.78 -7.94
N THR A 192 25.78 7.33 -9.08
CA THR A 192 24.46 7.99 -9.17
C THR A 192 23.41 7.16 -9.87
N ARG A 193 23.80 6.08 -10.52
CA ARG A 193 22.98 5.23 -11.40
C ARG A 193 22.32 5.99 -12.58
N THR A 194 22.80 7.18 -12.87
CA THR A 194 22.32 7.99 -13.99
C THR A 194 22.90 7.46 -15.30
N SER A 195 22.07 7.36 -16.34
CA SER A 195 22.50 6.79 -17.64
C SER A 195 23.63 7.59 -18.27
N ILE A 196 24.54 6.92 -18.99
CA ILE A 196 25.66 7.55 -19.70
C ILE A 196 25.15 8.61 -20.68
N GLY A 197 24.05 8.34 -21.40
CA GLY A 197 23.47 9.30 -22.35
C GLY A 197 22.98 10.59 -21.69
N THR A 198 22.44 10.48 -20.47
CA THR A 198 22.08 11.66 -19.68
C THR A 198 23.33 12.44 -19.22
N LEU A 199 24.35 11.72 -18.73
CA LEU A 199 25.61 12.36 -18.29
C LEU A 199 26.34 13.05 -19.43
N GLN A 200 26.33 12.49 -20.63
CA GLN A 200 26.89 13.14 -21.84
C GLN A 200 26.14 14.44 -22.19
N LYS A 201 24.80 14.44 -22.07
CA LYS A 201 23.98 15.64 -22.30
C LYS A 201 24.31 16.76 -21.32
N ILE A 202 24.31 16.46 -20.02
CA ILE A 202 24.59 17.47 -19.00
C ILE A 202 26.05 17.94 -19.03
N LYS A 203 27.00 17.07 -19.39
CA LYS A 203 28.40 17.49 -19.60
C LYS A 203 28.55 18.51 -20.72
N LYS A 204 27.80 18.36 -21.83
CA LYS A 204 27.78 19.33 -22.94
C LYS A 204 27.18 20.69 -22.58
N MET A 205 26.38 20.77 -21.50
CA MET A 205 25.78 22.00 -21.01
C MET A 205 26.75 22.80 -20.11
N GLN A 206 27.93 22.28 -19.81
CA GLN A 206 28.97 22.92 -18.99
C GLN A 206 29.99 23.71 -19.83
N ILE A 207 29.98 23.52 -21.15
CA ILE A 207 30.77 24.27 -22.12
C ILE A 207 29.90 25.40 -22.66
#